data_78de323ec786c57152519ed23787ca66
#
_entry.id   78de323ec786c57152519ed23787ca66
#
_cell.length_a   1.000
_cell.length_b   1.000
_cell.length_c   1.000
_cell.angle_alpha   90.00
_cell.angle_beta   90.00
_cell.angle_gamma   90.00
#
_symmetry.space_group_name_H-M   'P 1'
#
loop_
_entity.id
_entity.type
_entity.pdbx_description
1 polymer ?
#
loop_
_entity_poly.entity_id
_entity_poly.type
_entity_poly.pdbx_seq_one_letter_code
_entity_poly.pdbx_strand_id
1 'polypeptide(L)'
;MKQKKIVVLGGGISGYGSAILAKKLGFATLLSDAGRIADRYKAALDEWGVEYEEGGHTMERILAADEVIKSPGIPEKAPVVKALRAQGTPVISEIEFAGRYKGKARTICITG
;
A
#
# COMPACT_ATOMS: atom_id res chain seq x y z
N MET A 1 20.03 -4.04 8.70
CA MET A 1 19.44 -2.99 7.87
C MET A 1 17.96 -2.91 8.06
N LYS A 2 17.47 -1.71 8.11
CA LYS A 2 16.08 -1.52 8.36
C LYS A 2 15.25 -1.72 7.10
N GLN A 3 14.22 -2.54 7.20
CA GLN A 3 13.33 -2.78 6.10
C GLN A 3 12.45 -1.55 5.87
N LYS A 4 12.31 -1.14 4.62
CA LYS A 4 11.45 -0.02 4.28
C LYS A 4 9.99 -0.38 4.57
N LYS A 5 9.27 0.55 5.18
CA LYS A 5 7.88 0.32 5.56
C LYS A 5 6.95 1.02 4.57
N ILE A 6 6.07 0.24 3.96
CA ILE A 6 5.08 0.73 3.01
C ILE A 6 3.69 0.54 3.62
N VAL A 7 2.89 1.59 3.59
CA VAL A 7 1.48 1.48 3.98
C VAL A 7 0.63 1.71 2.73
N VAL A 8 -0.35 0.84 2.51
CA VAL A 8 -1.29 0.97 1.41
C VAL A 8 -2.62 1.40 1.99
N LEU A 9 -3.16 2.52 1.51
CA LEU A 9 -4.45 3.02 1.95
C LEU A 9 -5.53 2.59 0.96
N GLY A 10 -6.48 1.83 1.44
CA GLY A 10 -7.57 1.31 0.63
C GLY A 10 -7.38 -0.15 0.27
N GLY A 11 -8.34 -0.99 0.66
CA GLY A 11 -8.26 -2.44 0.51
C GLY A 11 -9.03 -3.02 -0.65
N GLY A 12 -9.32 -2.23 -1.68
CA GLY A 12 -9.96 -2.74 -2.88
C GLY A 12 -8.98 -3.56 -3.71
N ILE A 13 -9.40 -3.94 -4.90
CA ILE A 13 -8.59 -4.82 -5.73
C ILE A 13 -7.21 -4.24 -6.03
N SER A 14 -7.14 -2.94 -6.27
CA SER A 14 -5.86 -2.29 -6.55
C SER A 14 -4.99 -2.20 -5.31
N GLY A 15 -5.60 -1.89 -4.17
CA GLY A 15 -4.86 -1.77 -2.92
C GLY A 15 -4.29 -3.09 -2.46
N TYR A 16 -5.09 -4.13 -2.52
CA TYR A 16 -4.65 -5.46 -2.15
C TYR A 16 -3.51 -5.91 -3.08
N GLY A 17 -3.63 -5.63 -4.38
CA GLY A 17 -2.58 -5.97 -5.33
C GLY A 17 -1.27 -5.24 -5.04
N SER A 18 -1.37 -3.94 -4.72
CA SER A 18 -0.19 -3.16 -4.38
C SER A 18 0.47 -3.65 -3.10
N ALA A 19 -0.33 -4.05 -2.13
CA ALA A 19 0.21 -4.57 -0.87
C ALA A 19 0.98 -5.86 -1.10
N ILE A 20 0.45 -6.75 -1.92
CA ILE A 20 1.13 -8.00 -2.24
C ILE A 20 2.42 -7.72 -3.00
N LEU A 21 2.38 -6.80 -3.96
CA LEU A 21 3.57 -6.43 -4.70
C LEU A 21 4.66 -5.90 -3.76
N ALA A 22 4.29 -5.01 -2.84
CA ALA A 22 5.25 -4.46 -1.90
C ALA A 22 5.86 -5.56 -1.03
N LYS A 23 5.05 -6.51 -0.61
CA LYS A 23 5.54 -7.62 0.20
C LYS A 23 6.50 -8.50 -0.58
N LYS A 24 6.18 -8.77 -1.84
CA LYS A 24 7.06 -9.55 -2.71
C LYS A 24 8.42 -8.88 -2.89
N LEU A 25 8.42 -7.55 -2.87
CA LEU A 25 9.66 -6.78 -3.03
C LEU A 25 10.47 -6.71 -1.73
N GLY A 26 9.95 -7.28 -0.65
CA GLY A 26 10.68 -7.33 0.60
C GLY A 26 10.41 -6.18 1.55
N PHE A 27 9.39 -5.36 1.27
CA PHE A 27 9.04 -4.25 2.16
C PHE A 27 8.15 -4.73 3.31
N ALA A 28 8.29 -4.09 4.45
CA ALA A 28 7.34 -4.27 5.54
C ALA A 28 6.05 -3.58 5.10
N THR A 29 4.95 -4.29 5.01
CA THR A 29 3.73 -3.80 4.39
C THR A 29 2.53 -3.86 5.32
N LEU A 30 1.76 -2.78 5.33
CA LEU A 30 0.48 -2.72 6.04
C LEU A 30 -0.58 -2.20 5.07
N LEU A 31 -1.69 -2.90 4.97
CA LEU A 31 -2.85 -2.44 4.20
C LEU A 31 -3.89 -1.91 5.18
N SER A 32 -4.27 -0.65 5.04
CA SER A 32 -5.22 -0.01 5.95
C SER A 32 -6.43 0.48 5.18
N ASP A 33 -7.62 0.11 5.64
CA ASP A 33 -8.87 0.49 5.00
C ASP A 33 -9.83 1.03 6.05
N ALA A 34 -10.38 2.21 5.81
CA ALA A 34 -11.35 2.80 6.73
C ALA A 34 -12.66 2.02 6.75
N GLY A 35 -12.96 1.31 5.69
CA GLY A 35 -14.15 0.48 5.58
C GLY A 35 -13.82 -0.97 5.84
N ARG A 36 -14.29 -1.83 4.96
CA ARG A 36 -14.14 -3.26 5.14
C ARG A 36 -13.38 -3.88 3.98
N ILE A 37 -12.46 -4.79 4.29
CA ILE A 37 -11.70 -5.51 3.29
C ILE A 37 -12.44 -6.80 2.97
N ALA A 38 -12.62 -7.11 1.68
CA ALA A 38 -13.32 -8.32 1.27
C ALA A 38 -12.57 -9.56 1.77
N ASP A 39 -13.31 -10.56 2.17
CA ASP A 39 -12.73 -11.78 2.75
C ASP A 39 -11.74 -12.46 1.81
N ARG A 40 -12.03 -12.47 0.52
CA ARG A 40 -11.11 -13.06 -0.46
C ARG A 40 -9.77 -12.34 -0.52
N TYR A 41 -9.78 -11.04 -0.29
CA TYR A 41 -8.53 -10.26 -0.26
C TYR A 41 -7.79 -10.52 1.04
N LYS A 42 -8.53 -10.65 2.15
CA LYS A 42 -7.91 -10.98 3.43
C LYS A 42 -7.19 -12.32 3.36
N ALA A 43 -7.80 -13.30 2.71
CA ALA A 43 -7.19 -14.62 2.57
C ALA A 43 -5.87 -14.52 1.81
N ALA A 44 -5.84 -13.75 0.73
CA ALA A 44 -4.62 -13.56 -0.04
C ALA A 44 -3.55 -12.81 0.77
N LEU A 45 -3.98 -11.80 1.53
CA LEU A 45 -3.06 -11.04 2.37
C LEU A 45 -2.44 -11.93 3.44
N ASP A 46 -3.26 -12.78 4.06
CA ASP A 46 -2.76 -13.72 5.05
C ASP A 46 -1.77 -14.70 4.45
N GLU A 47 -2.06 -15.16 3.25
CA GLU A 47 -1.19 -16.10 2.54
C GLU A 47 0.18 -15.51 2.29
N TRP A 48 0.22 -14.22 1.97
CA TRP A 48 1.50 -13.53 1.70
C TRP A 48 2.11 -12.92 2.95
N GLY A 49 1.44 -13.06 4.10
CA GLY A 49 1.96 -12.52 5.34
C GLY A 49 1.87 -11.01 5.44
N VAL A 50 0.93 -10.41 4.73
CA VAL A 50 0.75 -8.96 4.75
C VAL A 50 -0.17 -8.58 5.91
N GLU A 51 0.25 -7.64 6.74
CA GLU A 51 -0.61 -7.13 7.80
C GLU A 51 -1.68 -6.21 7.21
N TYR A 52 -2.84 -6.21 7.83
CA TYR A 52 -3.91 -5.32 7.38
C TYR A 52 -4.77 -4.89 8.56
N GLU A 53 -5.47 -3.78 8.38
CA GLU A 53 -6.47 -3.32 9.34
C GLU A 53 -7.66 -2.78 8.57
N GLU A 54 -8.84 -2.90 9.15
CA GLU A 54 -10.06 -2.40 8.53
C GLU A 54 -10.91 -1.70 9.57
N GLY A 55 -11.90 -0.92 9.11
CA GLY A 55 -12.77 -0.19 10.01
C GLY A 55 -12.15 1.06 10.58
N GLY A 56 -11.06 1.52 10.00
CA GLY A 56 -10.39 2.73 10.45
C GLY A 56 -8.91 2.66 10.17
N HIS A 57 -8.24 3.77 10.40
CA HIS A 57 -6.80 3.88 10.20
C HIS A 57 -6.10 4.13 11.53
N THR A 58 -5.08 3.35 11.83
CA THR A 58 -4.24 3.59 13.01
C THR A 58 -3.17 4.59 12.60
N MET A 59 -3.39 5.84 12.96
CA MET A 59 -2.52 6.94 12.53
C MET A 59 -1.06 6.72 12.88
N GLU A 60 -0.78 6.23 14.08
CA GLU A 60 0.59 5.98 14.49
C GLU A 60 1.32 5.05 13.53
N ARG A 61 0.65 4.00 13.10
CA ARG A 61 1.26 3.03 12.19
C ARG A 61 1.45 3.61 10.81
N ILE A 62 0.46 4.38 10.37
CA ILE A 62 0.50 4.97 9.03
C ILE A 62 1.56 6.06 8.96
N LEU A 63 1.63 6.91 9.98
CA LEU A 63 2.61 7.99 9.99
C LEU A 63 4.03 7.48 10.17
N ALA A 64 4.20 6.26 10.63
CA ALA A 64 5.52 5.65 10.74
C ALA A 64 6.02 5.07 9.42
N ALA A 65 5.21 5.09 8.39
CA ALA A 65 5.60 4.54 7.09
C ALA A 65 6.67 5.38 6.42
N ASP A 66 7.51 4.72 5.67
CA ASP A 66 8.52 5.41 4.85
C ASP A 66 7.89 5.95 3.56
N GLU A 67 6.86 5.26 3.10
CA GLU A 67 6.15 5.65 1.89
C GLU A 67 4.72 5.12 1.96
N VAL A 68 3.79 5.85 1.36
CA VAL A 68 2.38 5.45 1.40
C VAL A 68 1.84 5.37 -0.02
N ILE A 69 1.11 4.29 -0.29
CA ILE A 69 0.43 4.11 -1.57
C ILE A 69 -1.05 4.40 -1.33
N LYS A 70 -1.59 5.34 -2.08
CA LYS A 70 -2.97 5.77 -1.92
C LYS A 70 -3.83 5.26 -3.05
N SER A 71 -4.95 4.62 -2.69
CA SER A 71 -5.94 4.21 -3.66
C SER A 71 -6.65 5.44 -4.23
N PRO A 72 -7.02 5.42 -5.51
CA PRO A 72 -7.73 6.55 -6.10
C PRO A 72 -9.07 6.88 -5.43
N GLY A 73 -9.64 5.91 -4.72
CA GLY A 73 -10.88 6.14 -4.00
C GLY A 73 -10.73 6.99 -2.74
N ILE A 74 -9.50 7.22 -2.29
CA ILE A 74 -9.27 8.01 -1.09
C ILE A 74 -8.97 9.45 -1.49
N PRO A 75 -9.80 10.42 -1.05
CA PRO A 75 -9.59 11.81 -1.46
C PRO A 75 -8.34 12.42 -0.84
N GLU A 76 -7.76 13.38 -1.55
CA GLU A 76 -6.59 14.10 -1.06
C GLU A 76 -6.87 14.87 0.23
N LYS A 77 -8.12 15.23 0.44
CA LYS A 77 -8.50 15.97 1.64
C LYS A 77 -8.77 15.08 2.85
N ALA A 78 -8.64 13.77 2.70
CA ALA A 78 -8.81 12.88 3.84
C ALA A 78 -7.81 13.23 4.93
N PRO A 79 -8.22 13.19 6.21
CA PRO A 79 -7.32 13.57 7.31
C PRO A 79 -6.01 12.80 7.31
N VAL A 80 -6.05 11.51 6.98
CA VAL A 80 -4.85 10.69 6.97
C VAL A 80 -3.88 11.16 5.89
N VAL A 81 -4.39 11.54 4.71
CA VAL A 81 -3.55 12.03 3.63
C VAL A 81 -2.95 13.37 3.99
N LYS A 82 -3.76 14.26 4.56
CA LYS A 82 -3.27 15.56 4.99
C LYS A 82 -2.15 15.44 6.02
N ALA A 83 -2.32 14.54 6.97
CA ALA A 83 -1.31 14.33 8.01
C ALA A 83 0.00 13.82 7.40
N LEU A 84 -0.08 12.90 6.45
CA LEU A 84 1.10 12.37 5.80
C LEU A 84 1.83 13.43 5.02
N ARG A 85 1.11 14.24 4.27
CA ARG A 85 1.74 15.30 3.50
C ARG A 85 2.34 16.38 4.40
N ALA A 86 1.68 16.65 5.53
CA ALA A 86 2.18 17.63 6.47
C ALA A 86 3.53 17.23 7.08
N GLN A 87 3.74 15.93 7.27
CA GLN A 87 5.02 15.47 7.81
C GLN A 87 6.05 15.15 6.73
N GLY A 88 5.67 15.29 5.46
CA GLY A 88 6.59 15.07 4.37
C GLY A 88 6.73 13.63 3.89
N THR A 89 5.84 12.75 4.30
CA THR A 89 5.87 11.37 3.85
C THR A 89 5.43 11.28 2.39
N PRO A 90 6.19 10.61 1.52
CA PRO A 90 5.77 10.45 0.13
C PRO A 90 4.46 9.67 0.04
N VAL A 91 3.51 10.24 -0.69
CA VAL A 91 2.22 9.57 -0.95
C VAL A 91 2.09 9.44 -2.46
N ILE A 92 2.08 8.22 -2.94
CA ILE A 92 2.03 7.96 -4.37
C ILE A 92 0.79 7.14 -4.71
N SER A 93 0.45 7.11 -5.98
CA SER A 93 -0.68 6.32 -6.44
C SER A 93 -0.28 4.88 -6.64
N GLU A 94 -1.27 4.01 -6.69
CA GLU A 94 -1.03 2.59 -6.98
C GLU A 94 -0.40 2.42 -8.35
N ILE A 95 -0.84 3.24 -9.31
CA ILE A 95 -0.31 3.18 -10.66
C ILE A 95 1.15 3.56 -10.68
N GLU A 96 1.49 4.61 -9.94
CA GLU A 96 2.87 5.05 -9.86
C GLU A 96 3.76 3.99 -9.22
N PHE A 97 3.29 3.38 -8.15
CA PHE A 97 4.05 2.33 -7.48
C PHE A 97 4.26 1.13 -8.40
N ALA A 98 3.19 0.67 -9.02
CA ALA A 98 3.27 -0.47 -9.94
C ALA A 98 4.17 -0.15 -11.12
N GLY A 99 4.07 1.05 -11.66
CA GLY A 99 4.90 1.46 -12.78
C GLY A 99 6.37 1.51 -12.45
N ARG A 100 6.71 1.94 -11.22
CA ARG A 100 8.10 2.01 -10.78
C ARG A 100 8.75 0.63 -10.80
N TYR A 101 8.06 -0.38 -10.31
CA TYR A 101 8.61 -1.73 -10.21
C TYR A 101 8.29 -2.58 -11.42
N LYS A 102 7.20 -2.27 -12.09
CA LYS A 102 6.85 -2.96 -13.32
C LYS A 102 7.89 -2.66 -14.41
N GLY A 103 8.45 -1.46 -14.37
CA GLY A 103 9.50 -1.13 -15.32
C GLY A 103 10.65 -2.09 -15.26
N LYS A 104 11.06 -2.48 -14.06
CA LYS A 104 12.11 -3.48 -13.88
C LYS A 104 11.66 -4.85 -14.34
N ALA A 105 10.46 -5.23 -13.94
CA ALA A 105 9.93 -6.53 -14.30
C ALA A 105 9.72 -6.62 -15.80
N ARG A 106 9.35 -5.51 -16.42
CA ARG A 106 9.10 -5.48 -17.85
C ARG A 106 10.35 -5.76 -18.65
N THR A 107 11.48 -5.37 -18.13
CA THR A 107 12.74 -5.67 -18.80
C THR A 107 12.89 -7.17 -18.97
N ILE A 108 12.39 -7.91 -18.02
CA ILE A 108 12.41 -9.36 -18.10
C ILE A 108 11.27 -9.88 -18.95
N CYS A 109 10.11 -9.29 -18.80
CA CYS A 109 8.91 -9.77 -19.47
C CYS A 109 8.82 -9.40 -20.91
N ILE A 110 9.63 -8.47 -21.31
CA ILE A 110 9.54 -7.95 -22.65
C ILE A 110 9.87 -8.98 -23.69
N THR A 111 10.47 -10.02 -23.25
CA THR A 111 10.70 -11.13 -24.13
C THR A 111 9.40 -11.73 -24.57
N GLY A 112 8.36 -11.47 -23.82
CA GLY A 112 7.06 -11.91 -24.21
C GLY A 112 6.37 -10.92 -25.09
#